data_01f152ffb7a5e8e3aab5a7cd30a2ba7f
#
_entry.id   01f152ffb7a5e8e3aab5a7cd30a2ba7f
#
_cell.length_a   1.000
_cell.length_b   1.000
_cell.length_c   1.000
_cell.angle_alpha   90.00
_cell.angle_beta   90.00
_cell.angle_gamma   90.00
#
_symmetry.space_group_name_H-M   'P 1'
#
loop_
_entity.id
_entity.type
_entity.pdbx_description
1 polymer ?
#
loop_
_entity_poly.entity_id
_entity_poly.type
_entity_poly.pdbx_seq_one_letter_code
_entity_poly.pdbx_strand_id
1 'polypeptide(L)'
;MESYISERDLLNPEDLDTFLRLRDKYDFNGIVSDTIEKCKKTLNQLLDDENELLEVNVFFKIKKLSSEGNTIVEYRPLHTASLVNQICMASMLMPLMFDDSNGKRNLSELSRMLPHNFYGNIPSCNIGSIFMNWTEKYRQYSQIVTTRFREYSKTREYDKEISFDLKDFFPSINPLKILNFIWNAVSSKYKDNADKKCLKTIISKLLYFKIPEENIQGWKDVYYKEQQNNVKPVNGFYPVRGIAQGLPQSYFFGNLCMIEVADCMSHVDKLMDSDSYFYVDDSVVFAKNINSDLFGELIQRLNNSVTESQKDWEEYPVMGHDLLSQAMDINYNIQFHPNGKSTICDIP
;
A
#
# COMPACT_ATOMS: atom_id res chain seq x y z
N MET A 1 -10.81 -21.80 -8.57
CA MET A 1 -9.68 -21.28 -7.78
C MET A 1 -8.32 -21.73 -8.31
N GLU A 2 -8.13 -23.01 -8.61
CA GLU A 2 -6.91 -23.49 -9.31
C GLU A 2 -6.62 -22.74 -10.61
N SER A 3 -7.63 -22.19 -11.27
CA SER A 3 -7.48 -21.38 -12.47
C SER A 3 -6.92 -19.97 -12.25
N TYR A 4 -6.88 -19.46 -11.01
CA TYR A 4 -6.38 -18.13 -10.69
C TYR A 4 -4.94 -18.09 -10.21
N ILE A 5 -4.46 -19.22 -9.69
CA ILE A 5 -3.07 -19.42 -9.27
C ILE A 5 -2.53 -20.53 -10.12
N SER A 6 -2.08 -20.20 -11.33
CA SER A 6 -1.49 -21.21 -12.18
C SER A 6 -0.13 -21.61 -11.63
N GLU A 7 0.23 -22.89 -11.80
CA GLU A 7 1.62 -23.33 -11.54
C GLU A 7 2.65 -22.41 -12.21
N ARG A 8 2.29 -21.82 -13.31
CA ARG A 8 3.13 -20.89 -14.07
C ARG A 8 3.45 -19.60 -13.31
N ASP A 9 2.48 -19.05 -12.54
CA ASP A 9 2.69 -17.81 -11.78
C ASP A 9 3.56 -18.05 -10.54
N LEU A 10 3.55 -19.29 -10.03
CA LEU A 10 4.38 -19.72 -8.92
C LEU A 10 5.77 -20.22 -9.35
N LEU A 11 5.93 -20.57 -10.63
CA LEU A 11 7.03 -21.43 -11.12
C LEU A 11 7.98 -20.74 -12.08
N ASN A 12 7.77 -19.48 -12.42
CA ASN A 12 8.75 -18.78 -13.23
C ASN A 12 9.99 -18.47 -12.38
N PRO A 13 11.14 -19.15 -12.60
CA PRO A 13 12.34 -18.89 -11.82
C PRO A 13 12.82 -17.44 -11.88
N GLU A 14 12.54 -16.75 -12.98
CA GLU A 14 12.92 -15.34 -13.17
C GLU A 14 12.04 -14.41 -12.31
N ASP A 15 10.74 -14.68 -12.20
CA ASP A 15 9.84 -13.95 -11.31
C ASP A 15 10.21 -14.20 -9.85
N LEU A 16 10.53 -15.45 -9.50
CA LEU A 16 10.98 -15.82 -8.18
C LEU A 16 12.31 -15.13 -7.83
N ASP A 17 13.28 -15.13 -8.72
CA ASP A 17 14.60 -14.49 -8.52
C ASP A 17 14.45 -12.97 -8.39
N THR A 18 13.68 -12.34 -9.27
CA THR A 18 13.41 -10.90 -9.23
C THR A 18 12.65 -10.52 -7.96
N PHE A 19 11.65 -11.29 -7.59
CA PHE A 19 10.82 -11.05 -6.41
C PHE A 19 11.62 -11.22 -5.11
N LEU A 20 12.47 -12.24 -5.04
CA LEU A 20 13.20 -12.63 -3.84
C LEU A 20 14.61 -12.07 -3.78
N ARG A 21 15.12 -11.47 -4.85
CA ARG A 21 16.53 -11.06 -5.00
C ARG A 21 17.53 -12.20 -4.72
N LEU A 22 17.14 -13.42 -5.04
CA LEU A 22 17.98 -14.59 -4.91
C LEU A 22 18.87 -14.71 -6.15
N ARG A 23 20.12 -14.27 -6.03
CA ARG A 23 21.12 -14.43 -7.09
C ARG A 23 22.07 -15.60 -6.81
N ASP A 24 22.21 -16.50 -7.77
CA ASP A 24 23.42 -17.26 -8.14
C ASP A 24 24.10 -18.21 -7.15
N LYS A 25 23.49 -18.72 -6.06
CA LYS A 25 24.25 -19.55 -5.13
C LYS A 25 23.66 -20.92 -4.77
N TYR A 26 22.50 -21.31 -5.32
CA TYR A 26 21.81 -22.51 -4.86
C TYR A 26 21.43 -23.42 -6.04
N ASP A 27 21.30 -24.73 -5.76
CA ASP A 27 20.63 -25.69 -6.65
C ASP A 27 19.16 -25.29 -6.76
N PHE A 28 18.90 -24.43 -7.72
CA PHE A 28 17.64 -23.73 -7.88
C PHE A 28 16.46 -24.69 -8.10
N ASN A 29 16.67 -25.80 -8.80
CA ASN A 29 15.59 -26.75 -9.14
C ASN A 29 15.06 -27.51 -7.94
N GLY A 30 15.91 -28.00 -7.05
CA GLY A 30 15.48 -28.68 -5.83
C GLY A 30 14.78 -27.76 -4.85
N ILE A 31 15.32 -26.57 -4.62
CA ILE A 31 14.73 -25.54 -3.73
C ILE A 31 13.38 -25.07 -4.26
N VAL A 32 13.26 -24.87 -5.56
CA VAL A 32 11.99 -24.44 -6.20
C VAL A 32 10.91 -25.48 -5.98
N SER A 33 11.16 -26.77 -6.25
CA SER A 33 10.17 -27.83 -6.08
C SER A 33 9.63 -27.91 -4.65
N ASP A 34 10.54 -27.94 -3.65
CA ASP A 34 10.15 -28.00 -2.23
C ASP A 34 9.38 -26.75 -1.78
N THR A 35 9.79 -25.59 -2.30
CA THR A 35 9.14 -24.30 -1.98
C THR A 35 7.74 -24.25 -2.55
N ILE A 36 7.54 -24.74 -3.79
CA ILE A 36 6.22 -24.81 -4.43
C ILE A 36 5.27 -25.68 -3.63
N GLU A 37 5.71 -26.88 -3.23
CA GLU A 37 4.86 -27.77 -2.43
C GLU A 37 4.47 -27.13 -1.09
N LYS A 38 5.39 -26.44 -0.45
CA LYS A 38 5.09 -25.66 0.76
C LYS A 38 4.11 -24.53 0.48
N CYS A 39 4.27 -23.79 -0.63
CA CYS A 39 3.35 -22.73 -1.02
C CYS A 39 1.94 -23.27 -1.30
N LYS A 40 1.81 -24.37 -2.06
CA LYS A 40 0.52 -25.01 -2.32
C LYS A 40 -0.18 -25.40 -1.01
N LYS A 41 0.55 -26.03 -0.09
CA LYS A 41 0.02 -26.40 1.22
C LYS A 41 -0.44 -25.18 2.01
N THR A 42 0.37 -24.12 2.07
CA THR A 42 0.04 -22.87 2.77
C THR A 42 -1.18 -22.19 2.16
N LEU A 43 -1.24 -22.08 0.82
CA LEU A 43 -2.39 -21.51 0.12
C LEU A 43 -3.68 -22.28 0.39
N ASN A 44 -3.64 -23.63 0.34
CA ASN A 44 -4.81 -24.46 0.66
C ASN A 44 -5.25 -24.21 2.11
N GLN A 45 -4.35 -24.17 3.08
CA GLN A 45 -4.68 -23.88 4.47
C GLN A 45 -5.33 -22.49 4.63
N LEU A 46 -4.80 -21.46 3.97
CA LEU A 46 -5.36 -20.11 4.01
C LEU A 46 -6.77 -20.02 3.41
N LEU A 47 -7.06 -20.86 2.42
CA LEU A 47 -8.33 -20.83 1.70
C LEU A 47 -9.39 -21.72 2.36
N ASP A 48 -8.96 -22.82 2.99
CA ASP A 48 -9.84 -23.76 3.71
C ASP A 48 -10.19 -23.24 5.11
N ASP A 49 -9.29 -22.53 5.78
CA ASP A 49 -9.51 -21.91 7.09
C ASP A 49 -9.64 -20.40 6.99
N GLU A 50 -10.85 -19.91 7.15
CA GLU A 50 -11.13 -18.48 7.13
C GLU A 50 -10.35 -17.72 8.23
N ASN A 51 -10.03 -18.37 9.33
CA ASN A 51 -9.32 -17.76 10.47
C ASN A 51 -7.81 -17.79 10.32
N GLU A 52 -7.24 -18.61 9.42
CA GLU A 52 -5.79 -18.64 9.22
C GLU A 52 -5.31 -17.35 8.55
N LEU A 53 -4.24 -16.75 9.06
CA LEU A 53 -3.59 -15.56 8.54
C LEU A 53 -2.13 -15.83 8.26
N LEU A 54 -1.58 -15.18 7.24
CA LEU A 54 -0.14 -15.21 7.00
C LEU A 54 0.60 -14.49 8.13
N GLU A 55 1.67 -15.13 8.57
CA GLU A 55 2.56 -14.58 9.59
C GLU A 55 3.58 -13.64 8.95
N VAL A 56 3.80 -12.49 9.58
CA VAL A 56 4.81 -11.52 9.23
C VAL A 56 5.61 -11.11 10.47
N ASN A 57 6.88 -10.80 10.26
CA ASN A 57 7.75 -10.21 11.27
C ASN A 57 7.78 -8.70 11.10
N VAL A 58 7.99 -7.98 12.19
CA VAL A 58 8.20 -6.52 12.18
C VAL A 58 9.57 -6.19 12.72
N PHE A 59 10.26 -5.26 12.08
CA PHE A 59 11.48 -4.66 12.60
C PHE A 59 11.40 -3.13 12.50
N PHE A 60 12.12 -2.45 13.38
CA PHE A 60 12.03 -0.99 13.52
C PHE A 60 13.30 -0.34 12.98
N LYS A 61 13.18 0.33 11.84
CA LYS A 61 14.26 1.13 11.26
C LYS A 61 14.21 2.54 11.83
N ILE A 62 15.36 3.10 12.23
CA ILE A 62 15.46 4.50 12.61
C ILE A 62 15.12 5.37 11.39
N LYS A 63 14.10 6.22 11.54
CA LYS A 63 13.64 7.17 10.52
C LYS A 63 14.33 8.53 10.68
N LYS A 64 14.43 9.02 11.92
CA LYS A 64 14.99 10.32 12.24
C LYS A 64 15.67 10.31 13.61
N LEU A 65 16.78 11.01 13.71
CA LEU A 65 17.43 11.36 14.96
C LEU A 65 17.41 12.90 15.09
N SER A 66 16.84 13.43 16.17
CA SER A 66 16.86 14.84 16.50
C SER A 66 17.62 15.04 17.81
N SER A 67 18.53 16.01 17.86
CA SER A 67 19.44 16.25 19.00
C SER A 67 19.23 17.60 19.70
N GLU A 68 18.14 18.30 19.47
CA GLU A 68 17.84 19.56 20.17
C GLU A 68 17.33 19.28 21.59
N GLY A 69 18.28 19.23 22.53
CA GLY A 69 18.01 19.11 24.00
C GLY A 69 17.76 17.65 24.49
N ASN A 70 16.91 16.90 23.85
CA ASN A 70 16.67 15.46 24.08
C ASN A 70 16.74 14.72 22.76
N THR A 71 17.46 13.59 22.74
CA THR A 71 17.53 12.74 21.54
C THR A 71 16.18 12.08 21.30
N ILE A 72 15.43 12.58 20.32
CA ILE A 72 14.19 11.95 19.87
C ILE A 72 14.51 11.01 18.72
N VAL A 73 14.18 9.73 18.88
CA VAL A 73 14.35 8.71 17.85
C VAL A 73 12.98 8.36 17.31
N GLU A 74 12.76 8.64 16.02
CA GLU A 74 11.57 8.18 15.31
C GLU A 74 11.87 6.86 14.61
N TYR A 75 10.99 5.88 14.77
CA TYR A 75 11.11 4.56 14.15
C TYR A 75 10.07 4.38 13.04
N ARG A 76 10.49 3.67 12.01
CA ARG A 76 9.60 3.19 10.94
C ARG A 76 9.45 1.67 11.08
N PRO A 77 8.27 1.14 11.34
CA PRO A 77 8.04 -0.30 11.30
C PRO A 77 8.09 -0.79 9.85
N LEU A 78 8.88 -1.82 9.60
CA LEU A 78 8.95 -2.52 8.33
C LEU A 78 8.65 -3.99 8.55
N HIS A 79 7.88 -4.57 7.65
CA HIS A 79 7.45 -5.96 7.74
C HIS A 79 8.24 -6.83 6.77
N THR A 80 8.51 -8.03 7.21
CA THR A 80 9.11 -9.10 6.40
C THR A 80 8.29 -10.37 6.58
N ALA A 81 8.39 -11.28 5.65
CA ALA A 81 7.75 -12.59 5.73
C ALA A 81 8.73 -13.67 5.29
N SER A 82 8.43 -14.93 5.66
CA SER A 82 9.16 -16.07 5.13
C SER A 82 9.06 -16.10 3.60
N LEU A 83 10.01 -16.76 2.94
CA LEU A 83 10.01 -16.94 1.50
C LEU A 83 8.68 -17.51 1.00
N VAL A 84 8.18 -18.55 1.65
CA VAL A 84 6.91 -19.20 1.32
C VAL A 84 5.75 -18.20 1.42
N ASN A 85 5.68 -17.42 2.50
CA ASN A 85 4.61 -16.44 2.68
C ASN A 85 4.68 -15.32 1.64
N GLN A 86 5.89 -14.86 1.27
CA GLN A 86 6.05 -13.86 0.21
C GLN A 86 5.58 -14.37 -1.16
N ILE A 87 5.89 -15.62 -1.50
CA ILE A 87 5.42 -16.26 -2.74
C ILE A 87 3.89 -16.40 -2.70
N CYS A 88 3.31 -16.83 -1.59
CA CYS A 88 1.86 -16.92 -1.44
C CYS A 88 1.19 -15.55 -1.63
N MET A 89 1.74 -14.49 -1.02
CA MET A 89 1.25 -13.11 -1.21
C MET A 89 1.32 -12.69 -2.68
N ALA A 90 2.46 -12.92 -3.35
CA ALA A 90 2.61 -12.59 -4.75
C ALA A 90 1.60 -13.35 -5.63
N SER A 91 1.43 -14.65 -5.37
CA SER A 91 0.50 -15.50 -6.13
C SER A 91 -0.96 -15.06 -5.97
N MET A 92 -1.35 -14.60 -4.79
CA MET A 92 -2.68 -14.05 -4.54
C MET A 92 -2.84 -12.63 -5.12
N LEU A 93 -1.75 -11.84 -5.17
CA LEU A 93 -1.75 -10.48 -5.68
C LEU A 93 -1.80 -10.41 -7.21
N MET A 94 -1.08 -11.31 -7.90
CA MET A 94 -0.94 -11.30 -9.35
C MET A 94 -2.28 -11.26 -10.11
N PRO A 95 -3.30 -12.07 -9.78
CA PRO A 95 -4.60 -12.01 -10.43
C PRO A 95 -5.36 -10.70 -10.23
N LEU A 96 -5.06 -9.96 -9.15
CA LEU A 96 -5.64 -8.63 -8.91
C LEU A 96 -4.95 -7.56 -9.78
N MET A 97 -3.66 -7.74 -10.05
CA MET A 97 -2.86 -6.76 -10.80
C MET A 97 -2.86 -6.99 -12.31
N PHE A 98 -2.98 -8.24 -12.75
CA PHE A 98 -2.79 -8.61 -14.15
C PHE A 98 -3.90 -9.53 -14.69
N ASP A 99 -4.23 -9.30 -15.96
CA ASP A 99 -5.04 -10.21 -16.77
C ASP A 99 -4.10 -11.02 -17.66
N ASP A 100 -3.99 -12.32 -17.42
CA ASP A 100 -3.12 -13.20 -18.19
C ASP A 100 -3.93 -13.81 -19.35
N SER A 101 -3.96 -13.13 -20.47
CA SER A 101 -4.65 -13.62 -21.68
C SER A 101 -3.65 -13.94 -22.78
N ASN A 102 -3.73 -15.14 -23.35
CA ASN A 102 -2.91 -15.58 -24.49
C ASN A 102 -1.39 -15.58 -24.22
N GLY A 103 -0.96 -15.84 -22.99
CA GLY A 103 0.45 -15.89 -22.64
C GLY A 103 1.15 -14.54 -22.59
N LYS A 104 0.39 -13.45 -22.56
CA LYS A 104 0.90 -12.09 -22.36
C LYS A 104 0.31 -11.53 -21.07
N ARG A 105 1.19 -10.93 -20.27
CA ARG A 105 0.78 -10.21 -19.08
C ARG A 105 0.25 -8.84 -19.48
N ASN A 106 -1.02 -8.57 -19.15
CA ASN A 106 -1.65 -7.28 -19.34
C ASN A 106 -2.07 -6.72 -17.99
N LEU A 107 -2.21 -5.40 -17.88
CA LEU A 107 -2.76 -4.81 -16.66
C LEU A 107 -4.23 -5.21 -16.49
N SER A 108 -4.61 -5.59 -15.28
CA SER A 108 -6.01 -5.78 -14.89
C SER A 108 -6.79 -4.46 -14.96
N GLU A 109 -8.11 -4.54 -14.86
CA GLU A 109 -8.95 -3.34 -14.72
C GLU A 109 -8.58 -2.53 -13.48
N LEU A 110 -8.33 -3.19 -12.35
CA LEU A 110 -7.89 -2.56 -11.11
C LEU A 110 -6.57 -1.80 -11.30
N SER A 111 -5.58 -2.41 -11.97
CA SER A 111 -4.30 -1.74 -12.25
C SER A 111 -4.43 -0.57 -13.22
N ARG A 112 -5.40 -0.62 -14.15
CA ARG A 112 -5.68 0.49 -15.08
C ARG A 112 -6.40 1.67 -14.44
N MET A 113 -6.92 1.51 -13.22
CA MET A 113 -7.48 2.63 -12.46
C MET A 113 -6.40 3.60 -11.95
N LEU A 114 -5.12 3.17 -11.89
CA LEU A 114 -4.03 4.05 -11.47
C LEU A 114 -3.89 5.22 -12.44
N PRO A 115 -3.98 6.47 -11.97
CA PRO A 115 -3.84 7.66 -12.80
C PRO A 115 -2.44 7.76 -13.44
N HIS A 116 -2.36 8.39 -14.60
CA HIS A 116 -1.10 8.54 -15.37
C HIS A 116 -0.06 9.42 -14.66
N ASN A 117 -0.48 10.25 -13.72
CA ASN A 117 0.37 11.12 -12.91
C ASN A 117 0.89 10.43 -11.63
N PHE A 118 0.66 9.12 -11.48
CA PHE A 118 1.27 8.29 -10.44
C PHE A 118 2.53 7.64 -10.97
N TYR A 119 3.63 7.70 -10.21
CA TYR A 119 4.95 7.21 -10.62
C TYR A 119 5.51 6.11 -9.71
N GLY A 120 5.15 6.10 -8.42
CA GLY A 120 5.64 5.10 -7.47
C GLY A 120 4.93 3.75 -7.61
N ASN A 121 5.68 2.64 -7.51
CA ASN A 121 5.16 1.27 -7.44
C ASN A 121 4.13 0.92 -8.54
N ILE A 122 4.42 1.31 -9.78
CA ILE A 122 3.56 1.06 -10.94
C ILE A 122 3.69 -0.40 -11.38
N PRO A 123 2.58 -1.13 -11.60
CA PRO A 123 2.60 -2.50 -12.11
C PRO A 123 3.35 -2.62 -13.43
N SER A 124 4.12 -3.71 -13.59
CA SER A 124 4.93 -3.99 -14.79
C SER A 124 4.36 -5.15 -15.58
N CYS A 125 4.11 -4.94 -16.87
CA CYS A 125 3.76 -6.04 -17.78
C CYS A 125 4.94 -6.94 -18.14
N ASN A 126 6.17 -6.61 -17.72
CA ASN A 126 7.33 -7.48 -17.90
C ASN A 126 7.22 -8.70 -16.98
N ILE A 127 7.43 -9.89 -17.56
CA ILE A 127 7.29 -11.16 -16.83
C ILE A 127 8.30 -11.27 -15.67
N GLY A 128 9.45 -10.62 -15.76
CA GLY A 128 10.51 -10.65 -14.73
C GLY A 128 10.32 -9.70 -13.53
N SER A 129 9.22 -8.94 -13.44
CA SER A 129 8.97 -8.05 -12.30
C SER A 129 7.48 -7.75 -12.09
N ILE A 130 7.07 -7.60 -10.82
CA ILE A 130 5.70 -7.18 -10.47
C ILE A 130 5.54 -5.68 -10.69
N PHE A 131 6.56 -4.90 -10.36
CA PHE A 131 6.56 -3.44 -10.48
C PHE A 131 7.63 -2.97 -11.46
N MET A 132 7.40 -1.82 -12.07
CA MET A 132 8.43 -1.12 -12.84
C MET A 132 9.60 -0.73 -11.94
N ASN A 133 10.78 -0.54 -12.54
CA ASN A 133 11.98 -0.16 -11.80
C ASN A 133 11.75 1.17 -11.03
N TRP A 134 11.84 1.11 -9.71
CA TRP A 134 11.55 2.25 -8.85
C TRP A 134 12.51 3.42 -9.06
N THR A 135 13.81 3.15 -9.34
CA THR A 135 14.81 4.19 -9.59
C THR A 135 14.50 4.97 -10.87
N GLU A 136 14.08 4.26 -11.92
CA GLU A 136 13.68 4.88 -13.16
C GLU A 136 12.40 5.70 -12.99
N LYS A 137 11.41 5.17 -12.29
CA LYS A 137 10.15 5.86 -12.00
C LYS A 137 10.34 7.09 -11.12
N TYR A 138 11.21 7.01 -10.11
CA TYR A 138 11.55 8.18 -9.30
C TYR A 138 12.25 9.26 -10.12
N ARG A 139 13.16 8.87 -11.02
CA ARG A 139 13.81 9.81 -11.95
C ARG A 139 12.80 10.48 -12.88
N GLN A 140 11.84 9.71 -13.44
CA GLN A 140 10.77 10.24 -14.28
C GLN A 140 9.89 11.23 -13.50
N TYR A 141 9.50 10.90 -12.28
CA TYR A 141 8.76 11.79 -11.38
C TYR A 141 9.52 13.10 -11.13
N SER A 142 10.77 13.01 -10.72
CA SER A 142 11.60 14.20 -10.46
C SER A 142 11.81 15.07 -11.71
N GLN A 143 11.99 14.43 -12.88
CA GLN A 143 12.15 15.15 -14.15
C GLN A 143 10.87 15.88 -14.56
N ILE A 144 9.71 15.23 -14.45
CA ILE A 144 8.44 15.88 -14.84
C ILE A 144 8.13 17.05 -13.91
N VAL A 145 8.26 16.88 -12.59
CA VAL A 145 8.06 17.96 -11.62
C VAL A 145 8.99 19.16 -11.93
N THR A 146 10.29 18.89 -12.15
CA THR A 146 11.26 19.95 -12.50
C THR A 146 10.92 20.62 -13.83
N THR A 147 10.45 19.86 -14.82
CA THR A 147 10.09 20.40 -16.14
C THR A 147 8.87 21.30 -16.02
N ARG A 148 7.85 20.87 -15.30
CA ARG A 148 6.62 21.65 -15.03
C ARG A 148 6.91 22.92 -14.26
N PHE A 149 7.74 22.86 -13.23
CA PHE A 149 8.18 24.05 -12.51
C PHE A 149 8.79 25.10 -13.46
N ARG A 150 9.71 24.69 -14.34
CA ARG A 150 10.33 25.58 -15.33
C ARG A 150 9.36 26.13 -16.36
N GLU A 151 8.38 25.32 -16.76
CA GLU A 151 7.31 25.71 -17.67
C GLU A 151 6.43 26.78 -17.02
N TYR A 152 5.95 26.54 -15.81
CA TYR A 152 5.08 27.46 -15.09
C TYR A 152 5.79 28.74 -14.64
N SER A 153 7.09 28.69 -14.38
CA SER A 153 7.92 29.88 -14.19
C SER A 153 7.92 30.82 -15.41
N LYS A 154 7.73 30.28 -16.62
CA LYS A 154 7.66 31.06 -17.88
C LYS A 154 6.23 31.45 -18.24
N THR A 155 5.29 30.52 -18.12
CA THR A 155 3.89 30.72 -18.58
C THR A 155 3.04 31.46 -17.57
N ARG A 156 3.41 31.41 -16.28
CA ARG A 156 2.63 31.97 -15.16
C ARG A 156 1.25 31.32 -15.03
N GLU A 157 1.07 30.11 -15.55
CA GLU A 157 -0.17 29.35 -15.43
C GLU A 157 -0.48 28.98 -13.98
N TYR A 158 0.56 28.58 -13.24
CA TYR A 158 0.53 28.35 -11.79
C TYR A 158 1.59 29.20 -11.12
N ASP A 159 1.32 29.66 -9.90
CA ASP A 159 2.19 30.54 -9.14
C ASP A 159 2.71 29.93 -7.83
N LYS A 160 2.23 28.73 -7.51
CA LYS A 160 2.62 27.98 -6.31
C LYS A 160 3.01 26.54 -6.65
N GLU A 161 4.10 26.08 -6.02
CA GLU A 161 4.44 24.66 -5.88
C GLU A 161 4.17 24.23 -4.45
N ILE A 162 3.41 23.17 -4.27
CA ILE A 162 3.06 22.60 -2.96
C ILE A 162 3.56 21.17 -2.91
N SER A 163 4.37 20.85 -1.91
CA SER A 163 4.73 19.48 -1.60
C SER A 163 3.93 19.02 -0.38
N PHE A 164 3.17 17.94 -0.52
CA PHE A 164 2.44 17.32 0.57
C PHE A 164 3.13 16.03 1.02
N ASP A 165 3.21 15.84 2.36
CA ASP A 165 3.72 14.64 3.02
C ASP A 165 2.61 14.06 3.93
N LEU A 166 2.35 12.76 3.83
CA LEU A 166 1.34 12.06 4.64
C LEU A 166 1.96 11.47 5.91
N LYS A 167 1.26 11.62 7.03
CA LYS A 167 1.72 11.08 8.32
C LYS A 167 1.57 9.57 8.34
N ASP A 168 2.69 8.85 8.63
CA ASP A 168 2.69 7.41 8.84
C ASP A 168 1.77 6.66 7.87
N PHE A 169 1.90 6.94 6.57
CA PHE A 169 0.94 6.57 5.53
C PHE A 169 0.46 5.11 5.63
N PHE A 170 1.36 4.13 5.47
CA PHE A 170 0.99 2.71 5.49
C PHE A 170 0.29 2.26 6.79
N PRO A 171 0.77 2.62 7.99
CA PRO A 171 0.07 2.32 9.23
C PRO A 171 -1.27 3.06 9.41
N SER A 172 -1.53 4.11 8.62
CA SER A 172 -2.76 4.91 8.70
C SER A 172 -3.83 4.47 7.70
N ILE A 173 -3.52 3.58 6.78
CA ILE A 173 -4.48 3.02 5.82
C ILE A 173 -5.39 2.02 6.53
N ASN A 174 -6.71 2.19 6.39
CA ASN A 174 -7.67 1.21 6.84
C ASN A 174 -7.74 0.02 5.86
N PRO A 175 -7.37 -1.21 6.27
CA PRO A 175 -7.42 -2.37 5.39
C PRO A 175 -8.82 -2.66 4.85
N LEU A 176 -9.85 -2.44 5.65
CA LEU A 176 -11.24 -2.64 5.23
C LEU A 176 -11.61 -1.74 4.05
N LYS A 177 -11.11 -0.51 4.04
CA LYS A 177 -11.32 0.44 2.95
C LYS A 177 -10.75 -0.09 1.63
N ILE A 178 -9.54 -0.62 1.65
CA ILE A 178 -8.91 -1.23 0.47
C ILE A 178 -9.68 -2.48 0.02
N LEU A 179 -10.14 -3.31 0.97
CA LEU A 179 -10.97 -4.47 0.66
C LEU A 179 -12.22 -4.04 -0.11
N ASN A 180 -12.94 -3.04 0.39
CA ASN A 180 -14.17 -2.53 -0.23
C ASN A 180 -13.87 -1.92 -1.61
N PHE A 181 -12.80 -1.13 -1.75
CA PHE A 181 -12.39 -0.56 -3.03
C PHE A 181 -12.16 -1.65 -4.07
N ILE A 182 -11.35 -2.66 -3.73
CA ILE A 182 -11.06 -3.78 -4.65
C ILE A 182 -12.34 -4.58 -4.93
N TRP A 183 -13.15 -4.87 -3.91
CA TRP A 183 -14.40 -5.60 -4.05
C TRP A 183 -15.35 -4.91 -5.02
N ASN A 184 -15.55 -3.60 -4.87
CA ASN A 184 -16.42 -2.83 -5.75
C ASN A 184 -15.89 -2.79 -7.19
N ALA A 185 -14.58 -2.72 -7.38
CA ALA A 185 -13.97 -2.69 -8.70
C ALA A 185 -14.07 -4.04 -9.46
N VAL A 186 -13.96 -5.18 -8.74
CA VAL A 186 -13.77 -6.48 -9.43
C VAL A 186 -14.90 -7.50 -9.22
N SER A 187 -15.76 -7.35 -8.20
CA SER A 187 -16.77 -8.36 -7.85
C SER A 187 -17.80 -8.61 -8.96
N SER A 188 -18.08 -7.62 -9.80
CA SER A 188 -19.04 -7.75 -10.91
C SER A 188 -18.60 -8.74 -12.00
N LYS A 189 -17.28 -9.04 -12.08
CA LYS A 189 -16.74 -10.04 -13.02
C LYS A 189 -17.10 -11.48 -12.64
N TYR A 190 -17.41 -11.70 -11.37
CA TYR A 190 -17.69 -13.03 -10.82
C TYR A 190 -19.20 -13.21 -10.67
N LYS A 191 -19.74 -14.24 -11.34
CA LYS A 191 -21.19 -14.52 -11.31
C LYS A 191 -21.56 -15.47 -10.18
N ASP A 192 -20.66 -16.42 -9.87
CA ASP A 192 -20.87 -17.43 -8.85
C ASP A 192 -20.58 -16.87 -7.44
N ASN A 193 -21.43 -17.23 -6.48
CA ASN A 193 -21.22 -16.84 -5.08
C ASN A 193 -19.99 -17.50 -4.45
N ALA A 194 -19.61 -18.72 -4.89
CA ALA A 194 -18.41 -19.39 -4.43
C ALA A 194 -17.16 -18.64 -4.87
N ASP A 195 -17.10 -18.22 -6.14
CA ASP A 195 -15.99 -17.40 -6.67
C ASP A 195 -15.89 -16.05 -5.94
N LYS A 196 -17.03 -15.41 -5.68
CA LYS A 196 -17.07 -14.15 -4.91
C LYS A 196 -16.55 -14.35 -3.48
N LYS A 197 -16.96 -15.42 -2.80
CA LYS A 197 -16.46 -15.74 -1.47
C LYS A 197 -14.95 -15.95 -1.49
N CYS A 198 -14.45 -16.71 -2.46
CA CYS A 198 -13.04 -16.96 -2.65
C CYS A 198 -12.24 -15.66 -2.89
N LEU A 199 -12.71 -14.81 -3.79
CA LEU A 199 -12.09 -13.50 -4.06
C LEU A 199 -12.00 -12.66 -2.78
N LYS A 200 -13.08 -12.59 -2.01
CA LYS A 200 -13.10 -11.85 -0.75
C LYS A 200 -12.08 -12.40 0.25
N THR A 201 -12.00 -13.75 0.35
CA THR A 201 -11.00 -14.41 1.18
C THR A 201 -9.59 -14.03 0.75
N ILE A 202 -9.26 -14.11 -0.55
CA ILE A 202 -7.95 -13.75 -1.09
C ILE A 202 -7.58 -12.30 -0.74
N ILE A 203 -8.49 -11.35 -0.98
CA ILE A 203 -8.25 -9.94 -0.68
C ILE A 203 -8.00 -9.76 0.83
N SER A 204 -8.79 -10.41 1.68
CA SER A 204 -8.62 -10.36 3.14
C SER A 204 -7.26 -10.91 3.58
N LYS A 205 -6.80 -12.04 3.01
CA LYS A 205 -5.49 -12.65 3.31
C LYS A 205 -4.30 -11.79 2.84
N LEU A 206 -4.51 -10.89 1.88
CA LEU A 206 -3.51 -9.92 1.43
C LEU A 206 -3.46 -8.64 2.27
N LEU A 207 -4.49 -8.39 3.06
CA LEU A 207 -4.62 -7.17 3.87
C LEU A 207 -4.34 -7.41 5.35
N TYR A 208 -4.75 -8.57 5.86
CA TYR A 208 -4.65 -8.90 7.28
C TYR A 208 -3.58 -9.95 7.53
N PHE A 209 -2.72 -9.67 8.49
CA PHE A 209 -1.59 -10.51 8.87
C PHE A 209 -1.51 -10.62 10.39
N LYS A 210 -0.81 -11.68 10.87
CA LYS A 210 -0.51 -11.88 12.28
C LYS A 210 0.98 -11.68 12.54
N ILE A 211 1.30 -11.00 13.65
CA ILE A 211 2.68 -10.78 14.12
C ILE A 211 2.88 -11.61 15.38
N PRO A 212 3.89 -12.50 15.48
CA PRO A 212 4.21 -13.19 16.72
C PRO A 212 4.46 -12.21 17.86
N GLU A 213 3.94 -12.52 19.06
CA GLU A 213 4.02 -11.65 20.24
C GLU A 213 5.46 -11.28 20.57
N GLU A 214 6.40 -12.21 20.47
CA GLU A 214 7.82 -11.99 20.73
C GLU A 214 8.45 -10.93 19.83
N ASN A 215 7.94 -10.75 18.60
CA ASN A 215 8.48 -9.77 17.64
C ASN A 215 8.08 -8.34 17.96
N ILE A 216 7.02 -8.15 18.74
CA ILE A 216 6.53 -6.81 19.09
C ILE A 216 6.71 -6.49 20.58
N GLN A 217 7.13 -7.48 21.38
CA GLN A 217 7.37 -7.30 22.80
C GLN A 217 8.43 -6.20 23.02
N GLY A 218 8.10 -5.22 23.87
CA GLY A 218 8.93 -4.03 24.10
C GLY A 218 8.81 -2.93 23.03
N TRP A 219 8.13 -3.17 21.93
CA TRP A 219 7.90 -2.20 20.86
C TRP A 219 6.42 -1.83 20.67
N LYS A 220 5.53 -2.39 21.47
CA LYS A 220 4.08 -2.20 21.36
C LYS A 220 3.68 -0.72 21.37
N ASP A 221 4.29 0.08 22.23
CA ASP A 221 4.04 1.52 22.36
C ASP A 221 4.43 2.28 21.08
N VAL A 222 5.55 1.90 20.50
CA VAL A 222 6.06 2.50 19.25
C VAL A 222 5.20 2.10 18.07
N TYR A 223 4.74 0.85 18.03
CA TYR A 223 4.00 0.29 16.92
C TYR A 223 2.54 0.75 16.89
N TYR A 224 1.82 0.58 17.99
CA TYR A 224 0.39 0.96 18.09
C TYR A 224 0.17 2.38 18.61
N LYS A 225 1.21 3.04 19.12
CA LYS A 225 1.14 4.42 19.62
C LYS A 225 0.03 4.57 20.69
N GLU A 226 -0.85 5.54 20.50
CA GLU A 226 -1.95 5.85 21.42
C GLU A 226 -2.97 4.72 21.59
N GLN A 227 -2.98 3.75 20.67
CA GLN A 227 -3.92 2.64 20.68
C GLN A 227 -3.39 1.36 21.32
N GLN A 228 -2.17 1.39 21.83
CA GLN A 228 -1.49 0.22 22.43
C GLN A 228 -2.30 -0.51 23.52
N ASN A 229 -3.10 0.23 24.29
CA ASN A 229 -3.90 -0.33 25.38
C ASN A 229 -5.12 -1.12 24.89
N ASN A 230 -5.58 -0.85 23.67
CA ASN A 230 -6.76 -1.47 23.08
C ASN A 230 -6.39 -2.78 22.35
N VAL A 231 -5.13 -2.96 21.96
CA VAL A 231 -4.67 -4.12 21.20
C VAL A 231 -4.05 -5.15 22.15
N LYS A 232 -4.58 -6.37 22.11
CA LYS A 232 -4.13 -7.50 22.95
C LYS A 232 -3.71 -8.67 22.05
N PRO A 233 -2.79 -9.54 22.52
CA PRO A 233 -2.45 -10.73 21.77
C PRO A 233 -3.64 -11.71 21.77
N VAL A 234 -3.84 -12.37 20.64
CA VAL A 234 -4.79 -13.48 20.50
C VAL A 234 -3.99 -14.70 20.08
N ASN A 235 -4.02 -15.75 20.90
CA ASN A 235 -3.25 -16.97 20.67
C ASN A 235 -1.74 -16.73 20.42
N GLY A 236 -1.14 -15.75 21.09
CA GLY A 236 0.28 -15.40 20.93
C GLY A 236 0.60 -14.54 19.71
N PHE A 237 -0.41 -13.92 19.09
CA PHE A 237 -0.23 -13.05 17.93
C PHE A 237 -0.91 -11.69 18.12
N TYR A 238 -0.35 -10.69 17.47
CA TYR A 238 -0.91 -9.35 17.33
C TYR A 238 -1.31 -9.06 15.89
N PRO A 239 -2.34 -8.21 15.63
CA PRO A 239 -2.69 -7.77 14.29
C PRO A 239 -1.66 -6.78 13.73
N VAL A 240 -1.49 -6.74 12.42
CA VAL A 240 -0.76 -5.65 11.76
C VAL A 240 -1.59 -4.37 11.83
N ARG A 241 -0.93 -3.24 12.10
CA ARG A 241 -1.53 -1.91 12.04
C ARG A 241 -1.47 -1.37 10.62
N GLY A 242 -2.63 -1.06 10.04
CA GLY A 242 -2.71 -0.60 8.66
C GLY A 242 -2.36 -1.68 7.65
N ILE A 243 -1.66 -1.31 6.59
CA ILE A 243 -1.10 -2.27 5.64
C ILE A 243 0.39 -2.48 5.88
N ALA A 244 0.85 -3.72 5.76
CA ALA A 244 2.20 -4.16 6.16
C ALA A 244 3.29 -3.55 5.28
N GLN A 245 3.83 -2.38 5.66
CA GLN A 245 4.89 -1.69 4.90
C GLN A 245 6.13 -2.58 4.71
N GLY A 246 6.59 -2.71 3.48
CA GLY A 246 7.76 -3.54 3.11
C GLY A 246 7.38 -4.79 2.33
N LEU A 247 6.10 -5.15 2.26
CA LEU A 247 5.61 -6.29 1.51
C LEU A 247 5.05 -5.86 0.14
N PRO A 248 5.11 -6.73 -0.90
CA PRO A 248 4.77 -6.36 -2.27
C PRO A 248 3.34 -5.85 -2.46
N GLN A 249 2.35 -6.52 -1.84
CA GLN A 249 0.95 -6.11 -1.95
C GLN A 249 0.71 -4.73 -1.35
N SER A 250 1.44 -4.35 -0.31
CA SER A 250 1.27 -3.05 0.34
C SER A 250 1.64 -1.89 -0.57
N TYR A 251 2.59 -2.09 -1.47
CA TYR A 251 2.95 -1.09 -2.47
C TYR A 251 1.83 -0.83 -3.47
N PHE A 252 1.15 -1.87 -3.92
CA PHE A 252 0.01 -1.75 -4.81
C PHE A 252 -1.21 -1.15 -4.09
N PHE A 253 -1.51 -1.64 -2.89
CA PHE A 253 -2.63 -1.15 -2.09
C PHE A 253 -2.44 0.30 -1.61
N GLY A 254 -1.19 0.71 -1.35
CA GLY A 254 -0.88 2.11 -1.09
C GLY A 254 -1.28 3.01 -2.26
N ASN A 255 -0.99 2.61 -3.49
CA ASN A 255 -1.42 3.36 -4.68
C ASN A 255 -2.94 3.40 -4.84
N LEU A 256 -3.65 2.29 -4.56
CA LEU A 256 -5.12 2.30 -4.60
C LEU A 256 -5.70 3.28 -3.57
N CYS A 257 -5.12 3.33 -2.37
CA CYS A 257 -5.49 4.31 -1.37
C CYS A 257 -5.23 5.76 -1.84
N MET A 258 -4.10 5.99 -2.51
CA MET A 258 -3.75 7.31 -3.02
C MET A 258 -4.67 7.79 -4.14
N ILE A 259 -5.36 6.91 -4.89
CA ILE A 259 -6.39 7.32 -5.85
C ILE A 259 -7.47 8.15 -5.14
N GLU A 260 -7.94 7.67 -4.00
CA GLU A 260 -8.97 8.34 -3.23
C GLU A 260 -8.46 9.62 -2.56
N VAL A 261 -7.22 9.61 -2.05
CA VAL A 261 -6.57 10.81 -1.51
C VAL A 261 -6.45 11.88 -2.60
N ALA A 262 -6.03 11.51 -3.81
CA ALA A 262 -5.92 12.42 -4.94
C ALA A 262 -7.29 12.96 -5.39
N ASP A 263 -8.32 12.11 -5.35
CA ASP A 263 -9.70 12.51 -5.62
C ASP A 263 -10.19 13.54 -4.60
N CYS A 264 -10.01 13.28 -3.30
CA CYS A 264 -10.32 14.25 -2.25
C CYS A 264 -9.57 15.59 -2.45
N MET A 265 -8.29 15.54 -2.86
CA MET A 265 -7.52 16.75 -3.15
C MET A 265 -8.13 17.56 -4.29
N SER A 266 -8.59 16.89 -5.35
CA SER A 266 -9.20 17.55 -6.52
C SER A 266 -10.54 18.24 -6.22
N HIS A 267 -11.23 17.86 -5.14
CA HIS A 267 -12.48 18.45 -4.70
C HIS A 267 -12.31 19.65 -3.74
N VAL A 268 -11.10 19.96 -3.31
CA VAL A 268 -10.84 21.17 -2.52
C VAL A 268 -10.70 22.38 -3.44
N ASP A 269 -11.55 23.42 -3.25
CA ASP A 269 -11.71 24.58 -4.12
C ASP A 269 -10.39 25.16 -4.71
N LYS A 270 -9.36 25.22 -3.90
CA LYS A 270 -8.06 25.79 -4.31
C LYS A 270 -7.18 24.82 -5.11
N LEU A 271 -7.57 23.55 -5.18
CA LEU A 271 -6.82 22.50 -5.86
C LEU A 271 -7.60 21.89 -7.05
N MET A 272 -8.84 22.34 -7.31
CA MET A 272 -9.66 21.80 -8.41
C MET A 272 -9.01 21.95 -9.79
N ASP A 273 -8.30 23.08 -10.03
CA ASP A 273 -7.62 23.35 -11.29
C ASP A 273 -6.08 23.21 -11.13
N SER A 274 -5.61 22.28 -10.33
CA SER A 274 -4.18 22.05 -10.10
C SER A 274 -3.61 21.00 -11.03
N ASP A 275 -2.29 21.06 -11.25
CA ASP A 275 -1.51 20.00 -11.91
C ASP A 275 -0.74 19.24 -10.83
N SER A 276 -1.02 17.95 -10.66
CA SER A 276 -0.53 17.16 -9.53
C SER A 276 0.23 15.93 -9.98
N TYR A 277 1.26 15.55 -9.22
CA TYR A 277 2.14 14.42 -9.46
C TYR A 277 2.38 13.67 -8.16
N PHE A 278 2.33 12.32 -8.22
CA PHE A 278 2.38 11.46 -7.03
C PHE A 278 3.48 10.41 -7.15
N TYR A 279 4.23 10.24 -6.07
CA TYR A 279 5.18 9.15 -5.90
C TYR A 279 4.94 8.46 -4.56
N VAL A 280 4.12 7.40 -4.55
CA VAL A 280 3.59 6.73 -3.36
C VAL A 280 2.83 7.75 -2.50
N ASP A 281 3.30 8.08 -1.29
CA ASP A 281 2.74 9.03 -0.32
C ASP A 281 3.24 10.47 -0.51
N ASP A 282 4.29 10.68 -1.31
CA ASP A 282 4.77 12.01 -1.67
C ASP A 282 3.96 12.59 -2.83
N SER A 283 3.56 13.85 -2.74
CA SER A 283 2.90 14.53 -3.85
C SER A 283 3.41 15.96 -4.03
N VAL A 284 3.51 16.38 -5.30
CA VAL A 284 3.76 17.76 -5.71
C VAL A 284 2.59 18.26 -6.52
N VAL A 285 2.07 19.41 -6.13
CA VAL A 285 0.90 20.05 -6.73
C VAL A 285 1.26 21.46 -7.15
N PHE A 286 1.03 21.78 -8.41
CA PHE A 286 1.12 23.14 -8.94
C PHE A 286 -0.27 23.75 -8.94
N ALA A 287 -0.42 24.90 -8.26
CA ALA A 287 -1.71 25.54 -8.08
C ALA A 287 -1.58 27.07 -8.24
N LYS A 288 -2.72 27.76 -8.28
CA LYS A 288 -2.77 29.22 -8.39
C LYS A 288 -3.65 29.85 -7.32
N ASN A 289 -3.37 31.10 -7.02
CA ASN A 289 -4.19 31.90 -6.10
C ASN A 289 -4.27 31.32 -4.67
N ILE A 290 -3.23 30.63 -4.21
CA ILE A 290 -3.17 30.15 -2.84
C ILE A 290 -2.34 31.15 -2.01
N ASN A 291 -2.98 31.67 -0.96
CA ASN A 291 -2.27 32.49 0.02
C ASN A 291 -1.43 31.59 0.92
N SER A 292 -0.11 31.80 0.93
CA SER A 292 0.84 31.04 1.75
C SER A 292 0.55 31.15 3.25
N ASP A 293 -0.01 32.28 3.71
CA ASP A 293 -0.40 32.49 5.12
C ASP A 293 -1.59 31.60 5.53
N LEU A 294 -2.43 31.18 4.57
CA LEU A 294 -3.57 30.30 4.77
C LEU A 294 -3.27 28.82 4.46
N PHE A 295 -2.00 28.46 4.27
CA PHE A 295 -1.61 27.09 3.93
C PHE A 295 -2.02 26.09 5.01
N GLY A 296 -1.95 26.47 6.28
CA GLY A 296 -2.44 25.63 7.38
C GLY A 296 -3.93 25.33 7.31
N GLU A 297 -4.75 26.30 6.87
CA GLU A 297 -6.19 26.08 6.67
C GLU A 297 -6.46 25.14 5.48
N LEU A 298 -5.67 25.24 4.41
CA LEU A 298 -5.75 24.32 3.28
C LEU A 298 -5.49 22.87 3.71
N ILE A 299 -4.42 22.63 4.49
CA ILE A 299 -4.11 21.31 5.05
C ILE A 299 -5.25 20.81 5.94
N GLN A 300 -5.84 21.67 6.76
CA GLN A 300 -6.96 21.28 7.61
C GLN A 300 -8.20 20.87 6.78
N ARG A 301 -8.51 21.59 5.71
CA ARG A 301 -9.61 21.24 4.78
C ARG A 301 -9.34 19.90 4.10
N LEU A 302 -8.11 19.66 3.63
CA LEU A 302 -7.71 18.38 3.07
C LEU A 302 -7.87 17.23 4.06
N ASN A 303 -7.42 17.42 5.30
CA ASN A 303 -7.56 16.43 6.35
C ASN A 303 -9.04 16.12 6.66
N ASN A 304 -9.89 17.12 6.68
CA ASN A 304 -11.34 16.94 6.87
C ASN A 304 -11.96 16.17 5.69
N SER A 305 -11.62 16.53 4.45
CA SER A 305 -12.12 15.86 3.24
C SER A 305 -11.74 14.38 3.23
N VAL A 306 -10.47 14.05 3.48
CA VAL A 306 -10.00 12.65 3.54
C VAL A 306 -10.64 11.90 4.71
N THR A 307 -10.88 12.54 5.86
CA THR A 307 -11.54 11.91 7.01
C THR A 307 -13.02 11.64 6.72
N GLU A 308 -13.71 12.55 6.05
CA GLU A 308 -15.13 12.40 5.69
C GLU A 308 -15.34 11.30 4.66
N SER A 309 -14.46 11.18 3.66
CA SER A 309 -14.51 10.11 2.67
C SER A 309 -14.37 8.70 3.29
N GLN A 310 -13.87 8.61 4.52
CA GLN A 310 -13.70 7.35 5.23
C GLN A 310 -14.94 6.89 6.02
N LYS A 311 -15.97 7.74 6.14
CA LYS A 311 -17.17 7.44 6.97
C LYS A 311 -18.25 6.63 6.25
N ASP A 312 -18.31 6.66 4.94
CA ASP A 312 -19.43 6.13 4.13
C ASP A 312 -19.24 4.69 3.65
N TRP A 313 -18.45 3.89 4.36
CA TRP A 313 -18.09 2.55 3.93
C TRP A 313 -19.02 1.51 4.54
N GLU A 314 -19.66 0.69 3.67
CA GLU A 314 -20.47 -0.44 4.10
C GLU A 314 -19.61 -1.43 4.91
N GLU A 315 -20.08 -1.80 6.10
CA GLU A 315 -19.50 -2.87 6.89
C GLU A 315 -19.71 -4.21 6.18
N TYR A 316 -18.68 -4.69 5.50
CA TYR A 316 -18.68 -6.10 5.11
C TYR A 316 -18.30 -6.94 6.33
N PRO A 317 -19.08 -7.96 6.68
CA PRO A 317 -18.71 -8.86 7.75
C PRO A 317 -17.39 -9.54 7.38
N VAL A 318 -16.31 -9.05 7.91
CA VAL A 318 -15.03 -9.74 7.94
C VAL A 318 -15.17 -10.82 9.00
N MET A 319 -14.80 -12.02 8.65
CA MET A 319 -14.89 -13.24 9.39
C MET A 319 -14.61 -13.10 10.89
N GLY A 320 -15.35 -13.82 11.72
CA GLY A 320 -15.38 -13.67 13.18
C GLY A 320 -14.12 -14.15 13.90
N HIS A 321 -12.97 -13.66 13.48
CA HIS A 321 -11.69 -13.92 14.13
C HIS A 321 -11.34 -12.75 15.07
N ASP A 322 -11.09 -13.04 16.34
CA ASP A 322 -10.80 -12.01 17.35
C ASP A 322 -9.62 -11.09 16.97
N LEU A 323 -8.62 -11.63 16.28
CA LEU A 323 -7.49 -10.85 15.79
C LEU A 323 -7.89 -9.85 14.70
N LEU A 324 -8.78 -10.26 13.78
CA LEU A 324 -9.31 -9.40 12.73
C LEU A 324 -10.22 -8.32 13.30
N SER A 325 -11.06 -8.66 14.27
CA SER A 325 -11.91 -7.71 14.98
C SER A 325 -11.06 -6.61 15.62
N GLN A 326 -9.95 -6.99 16.28
CA GLN A 326 -9.04 -6.00 16.86
C GLN A 326 -8.36 -5.13 15.79
N ALA A 327 -7.99 -5.71 14.63
CA ALA A 327 -7.42 -4.93 13.52
C ALA A 327 -8.42 -3.91 12.97
N MET A 328 -9.71 -4.25 12.95
CA MET A 328 -10.78 -3.34 12.51
C MET A 328 -11.08 -2.23 13.54
N ASP A 329 -10.92 -2.52 14.83
CA ASP A 329 -11.13 -1.56 15.93
C ASP A 329 -9.99 -0.52 16.04
N ILE A 330 -8.88 -0.70 15.31
CA ILE A 330 -7.82 0.29 15.23
C ILE A 330 -8.38 1.54 14.52
N ASN A 331 -8.20 2.70 15.15
CA ASN A 331 -8.59 3.96 14.52
C ASN A 331 -7.57 4.34 13.44
N TYR A 332 -7.95 4.20 12.20
CA TYR A 332 -7.15 4.58 11.04
C TYR A 332 -7.50 5.99 10.59
N ASN A 333 -6.50 6.82 10.38
CA ASN A 333 -6.70 8.17 9.90
C ASN A 333 -5.52 8.65 9.06
N ILE A 334 -5.74 8.81 7.76
CA ILE A 334 -4.78 9.40 6.84
C ILE A 334 -4.80 10.90 7.04
N GLN A 335 -3.64 11.49 7.31
CA GLN A 335 -3.49 12.91 7.53
C GLN A 335 -2.27 13.46 6.80
N PHE A 336 -2.45 14.62 6.18
CA PHE A 336 -1.35 15.43 5.71
C PHE A 336 -0.58 16.03 6.88
N HIS A 337 0.74 16.06 6.77
CA HIS A 337 1.57 16.77 7.74
C HIS A 337 1.26 18.25 7.72
N PRO A 338 1.24 18.93 8.89
CA PRO A 338 1.14 20.37 8.96
C PRO A 338 2.38 21.04 8.36
N ASN A 339 2.31 22.35 8.29
CA ASN A 339 3.38 23.24 7.85
C ASN A 339 4.75 22.83 8.46
N GLY A 340 5.78 22.71 7.61
CA GLY A 340 7.14 22.31 7.98
C GLY A 340 7.60 20.98 7.38
N LYS A 341 6.68 20.01 7.15
CA LYS A 341 6.93 18.84 6.29
C LYS A 341 6.16 18.98 4.97
N SER A 342 4.85 19.33 5.02
CA SER A 342 4.20 19.88 3.84
C SER A 342 4.67 21.32 3.64
N THR A 343 5.01 21.70 2.42
CA THR A 343 5.61 23.02 2.09
C THR A 343 4.89 23.67 0.92
N ILE A 344 4.89 25.00 0.90
CA ILE A 344 4.42 25.81 -0.22
C ILE A 344 5.49 26.82 -0.61
N CYS A 345 5.78 26.92 -1.89
CA CYS A 345 6.78 27.83 -2.45
C CYS A 345 6.19 28.63 -3.62
N ASP A 346 6.66 29.86 -3.78
CA ASP A 346 6.34 30.67 -4.96
C ASP A 346 7.10 30.17 -6.19
N ILE A 347 6.42 30.13 -7.34
CA ILE A 347 7.05 29.92 -8.63
C ILE A 347 7.43 31.28 -9.18
N PRO A 348 8.74 31.58 -9.38
CA PRO A 348 9.25 32.91 -9.72
C PRO A 348 8.80 33.40 -11.08
#